data_532198d0dc4f702336019ac7407fb92b
#
_entry.id   532198d0dc4f702336019ac7407fb92b
#
_cell.length_a   1.000
_cell.length_b   1.000
_cell.length_c   1.000
_cell.angle_alpha   90.00
_cell.angle_beta   90.00
_cell.angle_gamma   90.00
#
_symmetry.space_group_name_H-M   'P 1'
#
loop_
_entity.id
_entity.type
_entity.pdbx_description
1 polymer ?
#
loop_
_entity_poly.entity_id
_entity_poly.type
_entity_poly.pdbx_seq_one_letter_code
_entity_poly.pdbx_strand_id
1 'polypeptide(L)'
;MAAALKRIPLDRRVLVVREQRIDLRPERGAVLFPLTGLLISGALFAAVALFADSLSVTLLALMLMPGLLIAPFSAMGLVYSVIGASVVIETKKQSLRFQQGVLGLGIGTMELVPFWKIDHIALEDFALGDYTPAGPRPPLDLRAWDIVLVKESGKRMSIAQVMSANAPDLIDEAFGRALDAAEAIASMTGSELRITAEVEPEGVTKADTKNPAEAAPG
;
A
#
# COMPACT_ATOMS: atom_id res chain seq x y z
N MET A 1 -15.92 -8.96 28.63
CA MET A 1 -14.52 -9.19 28.30
C MET A 1 -14.23 -8.42 27.02
N ALA A 2 -13.30 -7.46 27.05
CA ALA A 2 -12.89 -6.75 25.84
C ALA A 2 -12.09 -7.73 24.96
N ALA A 3 -12.59 -7.99 23.75
CA ALA A 3 -11.92 -8.85 22.79
C ALA A 3 -10.49 -8.34 22.56
N ALA A 4 -9.51 -9.23 22.62
CA ALA A 4 -8.11 -8.89 22.41
C ALA A 4 -7.94 -8.29 21.01
N LEU A 5 -7.56 -7.02 20.94
CA LEU A 5 -7.37 -6.29 19.71
C LEU A 5 -5.88 -6.34 19.37
N LYS A 6 -5.47 -7.24 18.44
CA LYS A 6 -4.10 -7.24 17.90
C LYS A 6 -4.05 -6.29 16.71
N ARG A 7 -3.11 -5.34 16.73
CA ARG A 7 -2.85 -4.44 15.60
C ARG A 7 -1.47 -4.75 15.04
N ILE A 8 -1.41 -5.06 13.75
CA ILE A 8 -0.17 -5.35 13.03
C ILE A 8 0.02 -4.23 12.00
N PRO A 9 1.05 -3.38 12.15
CA PRO A 9 1.34 -2.33 11.18
C PRO A 9 1.96 -2.95 9.92
N LEU A 10 1.40 -2.61 8.75
CA LEU A 10 1.84 -3.05 7.43
C LEU A 10 2.10 -1.80 6.57
N ASP A 11 3.21 -1.15 6.82
CA ASP A 11 3.65 0.09 6.16
C ASP A 11 2.56 1.18 6.12
N ARG A 12 1.79 1.23 5.02
CA ARG A 12 0.71 2.22 4.83
C ARG A 12 -0.65 1.78 5.37
N ARG A 13 -0.75 0.57 5.90
CA ARG A 13 -1.99 -0.05 6.37
C ARG A 13 -1.79 -0.67 7.75
N VAL A 14 -2.89 -0.89 8.40
CA VAL A 14 -2.91 -1.59 9.69
C VAL A 14 -3.90 -2.73 9.60
N LEU A 15 -3.43 -3.93 9.90
CA LEU A 15 -4.27 -5.09 10.10
C LEU A 15 -4.81 -5.08 11.53
N VAL A 16 -6.12 -4.98 11.67
CA VAL A 16 -6.80 -5.01 12.97
C VAL A 16 -7.48 -6.36 13.12
N VAL A 17 -6.91 -7.21 13.96
CA VAL A 17 -7.40 -8.55 14.24
C VAL A 17 -8.33 -8.50 15.46
N ARG A 18 -9.55 -9.00 15.31
CA ARG A 18 -10.55 -9.23 16.34
C ARG A 18 -10.97 -10.70 16.33
N GLU A 19 -11.64 -11.19 17.36
CA GLU A 19 -12.03 -12.59 17.48
C GLU A 19 -12.76 -13.17 16.26
N GLN A 20 -13.61 -12.37 15.60
CA GLN A 20 -14.45 -12.84 14.48
C GLN A 20 -14.31 -12.01 13.22
N ARG A 21 -13.34 -11.06 13.20
CA ARG A 21 -13.18 -10.13 12.09
C ARG A 21 -11.75 -9.60 11.99
N ILE A 22 -11.23 -9.60 10.79
CA ILE A 22 -10.00 -8.89 10.44
C ILE A 22 -10.36 -7.74 9.50
N ASP A 23 -9.91 -6.55 9.84
CA ASP A 23 -10.04 -5.35 9.02
C ASP A 23 -8.65 -4.86 8.59
N LEU A 24 -8.39 -4.82 7.29
CA LEU A 24 -7.23 -4.14 6.73
C LEU A 24 -7.65 -2.72 6.34
N ARG A 25 -7.04 -1.72 6.99
CA ARG A 25 -7.40 -0.31 6.83
C ARG A 25 -6.16 0.54 6.56
N PRO A 26 -6.31 1.66 5.84
CA PRO A 26 -5.25 2.65 5.78
C PRO A 26 -4.96 3.20 7.18
N GLU A 27 -3.72 3.55 7.42
CA GLU A 27 -3.33 4.20 8.67
C GLU A 27 -3.94 5.60 8.75
N ARG A 28 -4.57 5.92 9.88
CA ARG A 28 -5.26 7.22 10.06
C ARG A 28 -4.32 8.42 9.93
N GLY A 29 -3.07 8.27 10.34
CA GLY A 29 -2.05 9.32 10.24
C GLY A 29 -1.78 9.74 8.80
N ALA A 30 -1.78 8.78 7.87
CA ALA A 30 -1.54 9.04 6.46
C ALA A 30 -2.61 9.94 5.81
N VAL A 31 -3.83 9.97 6.34
CA VAL A 31 -4.94 10.79 5.83
C VAL A 31 -4.96 12.19 6.48
N LEU A 32 -4.59 12.27 7.75
CA LEU A 32 -4.67 13.53 8.50
C LEU A 32 -3.74 14.62 7.95
N PHE A 33 -2.51 14.24 7.58
CA PHE A 33 -1.53 15.20 7.08
C PHE A 33 -1.99 15.91 5.79
N PRO A 34 -2.38 15.18 4.72
CA PRO A 34 -2.91 15.83 3.51
C PRO A 34 -4.21 16.59 3.74
N LEU A 35 -5.08 16.09 4.61
CA LEU A 35 -6.33 16.80 4.94
C LEU A 35 -6.05 18.15 5.60
N THR A 36 -5.11 18.20 6.55
CA THR A 36 -4.68 19.45 7.20
C THR A 36 -4.11 20.43 6.18
N GLY A 37 -3.27 19.95 5.24
CA GLY A 37 -2.75 20.80 4.17
C GLY A 37 -3.84 21.38 3.27
N LEU A 38 -4.86 20.59 2.92
CA LEU A 38 -6.01 21.10 2.15
C LEU A 38 -6.82 22.14 2.92
N LEU A 39 -7.03 21.95 4.23
CA LEU A 39 -7.72 22.92 5.06
C LEU A 39 -6.94 24.24 5.17
N ILE A 40 -5.63 24.18 5.36
CA ILE A 40 -4.77 25.37 5.38
C ILE A 40 -4.83 26.10 4.04
N SER A 41 -4.66 25.36 2.93
CA SER A 41 -4.74 25.97 1.59
C SER A 41 -6.11 26.59 1.32
N GLY A 42 -7.20 25.91 1.69
CA GLY A 42 -8.55 26.43 1.57
C GLY A 42 -8.76 27.71 2.40
N ALA A 43 -8.24 27.74 3.63
CA ALA A 43 -8.30 28.93 4.48
C ALA A 43 -7.50 30.11 3.87
N LEU A 44 -6.34 29.86 3.28
CA LEU A 44 -5.56 30.90 2.59
C LEU A 44 -6.33 31.44 1.37
N PHE A 45 -6.92 30.59 0.54
CA PHE A 45 -7.73 31.04 -0.60
C PHE A 45 -8.98 31.81 -0.16
N ALA A 46 -9.65 31.35 0.91
CA ALA A 46 -10.79 32.06 1.47
C ALA A 46 -10.39 33.45 2.01
N ALA A 47 -9.25 33.53 2.70
CA ALA A 47 -8.74 34.82 3.18
C ALA A 47 -8.41 35.77 2.02
N VAL A 48 -7.76 35.28 0.96
CA VAL A 48 -7.51 36.09 -0.24
C VAL A 48 -8.82 36.59 -0.86
N ALA A 49 -9.84 35.74 -0.99
CA ALA A 49 -11.11 36.11 -1.58
C ALA A 49 -11.89 37.14 -0.72
N LEU A 50 -11.86 36.98 0.60
CA LEU A 50 -12.59 37.87 1.52
C LEU A 50 -11.91 39.22 1.72
N PHE A 51 -10.59 39.30 1.63
CA PHE A 51 -9.81 40.50 1.92
C PHE A 51 -9.14 41.12 0.70
N ALA A 52 -9.52 40.68 -0.52
CA ALA A 52 -8.93 41.15 -1.77
C ALA A 52 -8.88 42.69 -1.90
N ASP A 53 -9.96 43.37 -1.48
CA ASP A 53 -10.09 44.80 -1.61
C ASP A 53 -9.37 45.60 -0.48
N SER A 54 -9.00 44.95 0.61
CA SER A 54 -8.41 45.58 1.79
C SER A 54 -6.90 45.36 1.92
N LEU A 55 -6.34 44.37 1.26
CA LEU A 55 -4.94 44.01 1.37
C LEU A 55 -4.12 44.49 0.17
N SER A 56 -2.85 44.79 0.43
CA SER A 56 -1.92 45.12 -0.66
C SER A 56 -1.69 43.89 -1.58
N VAL A 57 -1.43 44.14 -2.86
CA VAL A 57 -1.12 43.09 -3.87
C VAL A 57 0.00 42.19 -3.41
N THR A 58 1.01 42.74 -2.74
CA THR A 58 2.14 41.98 -2.21
C THR A 58 1.71 40.98 -1.15
N LEU A 59 0.83 41.39 -0.24
CA LEU A 59 0.32 40.54 0.83
C LEU A 59 -0.61 39.43 0.30
N LEU A 60 -1.44 39.79 -0.70
CA LEU A 60 -2.27 38.79 -1.41
C LEU A 60 -1.40 37.73 -2.12
N ALA A 61 -0.36 38.17 -2.80
CA ALA A 61 0.58 37.25 -3.44
C ALA A 61 1.30 36.34 -2.44
N LEU A 62 1.72 36.89 -1.30
CA LEU A 62 2.37 36.13 -0.22
C LEU A 62 1.44 35.07 0.40
N MET A 63 0.11 35.29 0.43
CA MET A 63 -0.88 34.31 0.87
C MET A 63 -1.24 33.31 -0.22
N LEU A 64 -1.33 33.74 -1.46
CA LEU A 64 -1.74 32.90 -2.59
C LEU A 64 -0.67 31.86 -2.95
N MET A 65 0.61 32.24 -2.94
CA MET A 65 1.72 31.35 -3.29
C MET A 65 1.78 30.08 -2.44
N PRO A 66 1.78 30.15 -1.08
CA PRO A 66 1.76 28.95 -0.25
C PRO A 66 0.49 28.11 -0.49
N GLY A 67 -0.67 28.73 -0.66
CA GLY A 67 -1.92 28.05 -0.96
C GLY A 67 -1.83 27.22 -2.25
N LEU A 68 -1.30 27.82 -3.32
CA LEU A 68 -1.09 27.15 -4.61
C LEU A 68 -0.06 26.02 -4.56
N LEU A 69 0.97 26.14 -3.70
CA LEU A 69 1.95 25.08 -3.52
C LEU A 69 1.39 23.93 -2.67
N ILE A 70 0.75 24.23 -1.56
CA ILE A 70 0.25 23.22 -0.62
C ILE A 70 -0.91 22.42 -1.21
N ALA A 71 -1.84 23.06 -1.94
CA ALA A 71 -3.04 22.42 -2.45
C ALA A 71 -2.79 21.17 -3.31
N PRO A 72 -1.97 21.22 -4.38
CA PRO A 72 -1.75 20.06 -5.25
C PRO A 72 -1.03 18.91 -4.53
N PHE A 73 -0.03 19.22 -3.67
CA PHE A 73 0.67 18.19 -2.91
C PHE A 73 -0.26 17.53 -1.89
N SER A 74 -1.10 18.31 -1.23
CA SER A 74 -2.07 17.78 -0.27
C SER A 74 -3.18 17.00 -0.96
N ALA A 75 -3.69 17.47 -2.11
CA ALA A 75 -4.68 16.75 -2.90
C ALA A 75 -4.10 15.39 -3.38
N MET A 76 -2.88 15.41 -3.89
CA MET A 76 -2.20 14.20 -4.35
C MET A 76 -1.91 13.25 -3.19
N GLY A 77 -1.44 13.77 -2.05
CA GLY A 77 -1.24 12.99 -0.83
C GLY A 77 -2.53 12.36 -0.31
N LEU A 78 -3.65 13.08 -0.37
CA LEU A 78 -4.97 12.56 -0.01
C LEU A 78 -5.40 11.44 -0.97
N VAL A 79 -5.26 11.63 -2.26
CA VAL A 79 -5.54 10.60 -3.27
C VAL A 79 -4.72 9.34 -2.99
N TYR A 80 -3.42 9.45 -2.77
CA TYR A 80 -2.56 8.31 -2.47
C TYR A 80 -2.87 7.63 -1.13
N SER A 81 -3.25 8.39 -0.10
CA SER A 81 -3.58 7.81 1.21
C SER A 81 -4.93 7.11 1.25
N VAL A 82 -5.79 7.44 0.30
CA VAL A 82 -7.19 7.04 0.25
C VAL A 82 -7.44 5.96 -0.81
N ILE A 83 -6.65 5.97 -1.90
CA ILE A 83 -6.70 4.91 -2.92
C ILE A 83 -6.04 3.66 -2.34
N GLY A 84 -6.82 2.60 -2.20
CA GLY A 84 -6.28 1.31 -1.78
C GLY A 84 -7.37 0.26 -1.63
N ALA A 85 -6.96 -1.00 -1.66
CA ALA A 85 -7.86 -2.09 -1.37
C ALA A 85 -8.15 -2.11 0.14
N SER A 86 -9.41 -2.18 0.51
CA SER A 86 -9.83 -2.55 1.85
C SER A 86 -10.20 -4.02 1.86
N VAL A 87 -9.70 -4.75 2.85
CA VAL A 87 -10.02 -6.17 3.01
C VAL A 87 -10.72 -6.34 4.35
N VAL A 88 -11.84 -7.01 4.32
CA VAL A 88 -12.61 -7.36 5.51
C VAL A 88 -12.84 -8.86 5.50
N ILE A 89 -12.38 -9.54 6.52
CA ILE A 89 -12.57 -10.99 6.71
C ILE A 89 -13.55 -11.17 7.87
N GLU A 90 -14.63 -11.86 7.64
CA GLU A 90 -15.67 -12.10 8.65
C GLU A 90 -15.93 -13.59 8.81
N THR A 91 -15.58 -14.15 9.98
CA THR A 91 -15.82 -15.56 10.28
C THR A 91 -17.32 -15.90 10.32
N LYS A 92 -18.17 -14.98 10.81
CA LYS A 92 -19.62 -15.20 10.82
C LYS A 92 -20.23 -15.39 9.45
N LYS A 93 -19.69 -14.69 8.44
CA LYS A 93 -20.16 -14.77 7.04
C LYS A 93 -19.37 -15.79 6.23
N GLN A 94 -18.34 -16.40 6.81
CA GLN A 94 -17.44 -17.33 6.12
C GLN A 94 -16.96 -16.75 4.79
N SER A 95 -16.61 -15.45 4.78
CA SER A 95 -16.27 -14.74 3.58
C SER A 95 -15.25 -13.64 3.80
N LEU A 96 -14.39 -13.46 2.80
CA LEU A 96 -13.48 -12.34 2.65
C LEU A 96 -14.07 -11.37 1.64
N ARG A 97 -14.21 -10.13 2.02
CA ARG A 97 -14.61 -9.04 1.14
C ARG A 97 -13.38 -8.24 0.75
N PHE A 98 -13.06 -8.26 -0.52
CA PHE A 98 -12.01 -7.46 -1.12
C PHE A 98 -12.67 -6.31 -1.88
N GLN A 99 -12.35 -5.09 -1.51
CA GLN A 99 -12.91 -3.90 -2.15
C GLN A 99 -11.75 -3.03 -2.62
N GLN A 100 -11.58 -2.96 -3.92
CA GLN A 100 -10.74 -1.95 -4.55
C GLN A 100 -11.58 -0.69 -4.72
N GLY A 101 -11.17 0.41 -4.12
CA GLY A 101 -11.96 1.63 -4.22
C GLY A 101 -11.25 2.85 -3.66
N VAL A 102 -11.86 3.99 -3.92
CA VAL A 102 -11.44 5.28 -3.41
C VAL A 102 -12.16 5.53 -2.08
N LEU A 103 -11.43 5.89 -1.03
CA LEU A 103 -11.96 6.31 0.29
C LEU A 103 -12.73 5.26 1.10
N GLY A 104 -12.75 3.99 0.72
CA GLY A 104 -13.66 3.03 1.38
C GLY A 104 -15.15 3.36 1.15
N LEU A 105 -15.46 4.30 0.26
CA LEU A 105 -16.83 4.77 -0.07
C LEU A 105 -17.60 3.78 -0.95
N GLY A 106 -17.04 2.60 -1.20
CA GLY A 106 -17.73 1.60 -2.03
C GLY A 106 -17.70 1.88 -3.54
N ILE A 107 -16.95 2.89 -3.97
CA ILE A 107 -16.74 3.20 -5.38
C ILE A 107 -15.60 2.33 -5.89
N GLY A 108 -15.88 1.27 -6.61
CA GLY A 108 -14.89 0.35 -7.16
C GLY A 108 -15.39 -1.08 -7.22
N THR A 109 -14.57 -1.98 -7.73
CA THR A 109 -14.90 -3.40 -7.80
C THR A 109 -14.88 -4.03 -6.40
N MET A 110 -16.00 -4.64 -6.04
CA MET A 110 -16.12 -5.44 -4.83
C MET A 110 -16.11 -6.91 -5.21
N GLU A 111 -15.19 -7.66 -4.63
CA GLU A 111 -15.13 -9.09 -4.79
C GLU A 111 -15.38 -9.76 -3.44
N LEU A 112 -16.37 -10.65 -3.39
CA LEU A 112 -16.68 -11.48 -2.23
C LEU A 112 -16.11 -12.87 -2.48
N VAL A 113 -15.21 -13.31 -1.60
CA VAL A 113 -14.59 -14.63 -1.68
C VAL A 113 -15.04 -15.45 -0.48
N PRO A 114 -15.89 -16.47 -0.68
CA PRO A 114 -16.21 -17.41 0.38
C PRO A 114 -14.96 -18.20 0.82
N PHE A 115 -14.83 -18.56 2.09
CA PHE A 115 -13.65 -19.26 2.61
C PHE A 115 -13.39 -20.58 1.89
N TRP A 116 -14.43 -21.32 1.53
CA TRP A 116 -14.29 -22.57 0.81
C TRP A 116 -13.73 -22.46 -0.61
N LYS A 117 -13.64 -21.22 -1.18
CA LYS A 117 -12.98 -20.94 -2.46
C LYS A 117 -11.52 -20.51 -2.31
N ILE A 118 -11.01 -20.46 -1.10
CA ILE A 118 -9.62 -20.12 -0.82
C ILE A 118 -8.85 -21.43 -0.77
N ASP A 119 -7.87 -21.57 -1.66
CA ASP A 119 -6.96 -22.71 -1.64
C ASP A 119 -5.91 -22.55 -0.54
N HIS A 120 -5.17 -21.45 -0.58
CA HIS A 120 -4.18 -21.13 0.44
C HIS A 120 -3.89 -19.62 0.52
N ILE A 121 -3.22 -19.22 1.59
CA ILE A 121 -2.61 -17.90 1.72
C ILE A 121 -1.11 -18.08 1.43
N ALA A 122 -0.58 -17.32 0.48
CA ALA A 122 0.83 -17.31 0.16
C ALA A 122 1.51 -16.07 0.75
N LEU A 123 2.66 -16.26 1.39
CA LEU A 123 3.58 -15.19 1.75
C LEU A 123 4.76 -15.27 0.78
N GLU A 124 4.90 -14.27 -0.06
CA GLU A 124 5.86 -14.26 -1.16
C GLU A 124 6.90 -13.18 -0.94
N ASP A 125 8.15 -13.56 -1.10
CA ASP A 125 9.28 -12.64 -1.02
C ASP A 125 9.56 -12.11 -2.44
N PHE A 126 9.49 -10.79 -2.61
CA PHE A 126 9.88 -10.11 -3.83
C PHE A 126 11.17 -9.35 -3.60
N ALA A 127 12.20 -9.74 -4.31
CA ALA A 127 13.32 -8.84 -4.52
C ALA A 127 12.87 -7.72 -5.46
N LEU A 128 12.62 -6.52 -4.92
CA LEU A 128 12.23 -5.34 -5.71
C LEU A 128 13.40 -4.81 -6.57
N GLY A 129 14.34 -5.62 -6.96
CA GLY A 129 15.47 -5.28 -7.80
C GLY A 129 16.17 -3.94 -7.43
N ASP A 130 17.37 -3.76 -7.86
CA ASP A 130 18.10 -2.50 -7.69
C ASP A 130 17.35 -1.35 -8.37
N TYR A 131 16.52 -0.62 -7.60
CA TYR A 131 16.03 0.67 -8.07
C TYR A 131 17.21 1.63 -8.14
N THR A 132 17.79 1.72 -9.31
CA THR A 132 18.86 2.69 -9.61
C THR A 132 18.19 4.03 -9.95
N PRO A 133 18.14 5.00 -9.02
CA PRO A 133 17.63 6.32 -9.36
C PRO A 133 18.52 6.95 -10.42
N ALA A 134 17.93 7.63 -11.40
CA ALA A 134 18.67 8.43 -12.37
C ALA A 134 19.39 9.58 -11.64
N GLY A 135 20.66 9.38 -11.25
CA GLY A 135 21.46 10.37 -10.54
C GLY A 135 22.51 9.76 -9.60
N PRO A 136 23.30 10.60 -8.89
CA PRO A 136 24.42 10.15 -8.05
C PRO A 136 24.01 9.57 -6.67
N ARG A 137 22.78 9.10 -6.52
CA ARG A 137 22.30 8.47 -5.28
C ARG A 137 22.56 6.97 -5.32
N PRO A 138 22.94 6.35 -4.18
CA PRO A 138 23.06 4.91 -4.12
C PRO A 138 21.72 4.24 -4.47
N PRO A 139 21.73 3.07 -5.10
CA PRO A 139 20.53 2.30 -5.37
C PRO A 139 19.81 2.01 -4.04
N LEU A 140 18.49 2.20 -4.02
CA LEU A 140 17.65 1.79 -2.90
C LEU A 140 17.41 0.29 -3.05
N ASP A 141 18.14 -0.47 -2.28
CA ASP A 141 17.91 -1.90 -2.15
C ASP A 141 16.71 -2.09 -1.19
N LEU A 142 15.58 -2.49 -1.76
CA LEU A 142 14.33 -2.69 -1.04
C LEU A 142 13.91 -4.16 -1.18
N ARG A 143 13.43 -4.72 -0.08
CA ARG A 143 12.81 -6.02 -0.03
C ARG A 143 11.32 -5.89 0.29
N ALA A 144 10.48 -6.71 -0.33
CA ALA A 144 9.04 -6.66 -0.11
C ALA A 144 8.50 -8.08 0.10
N TRP A 145 7.54 -8.20 0.99
CA TRP A 145 6.75 -9.41 1.20
C TRP A 145 5.31 -9.12 0.85
N ASP A 146 4.75 -9.92 -0.06
CA ASP A 146 3.35 -9.82 -0.46
C ASP A 146 2.53 -10.93 0.17
N ILE A 147 1.41 -10.59 0.77
CA ILE A 147 0.45 -11.53 1.31
C ILE A 147 -0.62 -11.72 0.25
N VAL A 148 -0.62 -12.89 -0.39
CA VAL A 148 -1.46 -13.22 -1.52
C VAL A 148 -2.49 -14.27 -1.13
N LEU A 149 -3.74 -14.02 -1.43
CA LEU A 149 -4.80 -15.01 -1.37
C LEU A 149 -4.87 -15.73 -2.72
N VAL A 150 -4.74 -17.03 -2.70
CA VAL A 150 -4.88 -17.89 -3.87
C VAL A 150 -6.21 -18.62 -3.78
N LYS A 151 -7.02 -18.50 -4.84
CA LYS A 151 -8.31 -19.19 -4.94
C LYS A 151 -8.12 -20.56 -5.56
N GLU A 152 -9.06 -21.48 -5.33
CA GLU A 152 -9.13 -22.78 -6.02
C GLU A 152 -9.10 -22.65 -7.56
N SER A 153 -9.57 -21.53 -8.10
CA SER A 153 -9.51 -21.23 -9.54
C SER A 153 -8.12 -20.83 -10.04
N GLY A 154 -7.11 -20.76 -9.17
CA GLY A 154 -5.78 -20.25 -9.49
C GLY A 154 -5.69 -18.72 -9.50
N LYS A 155 -6.81 -17.99 -9.33
CA LYS A 155 -6.76 -16.52 -9.28
C LYS A 155 -6.06 -16.05 -8.01
N ARG A 156 -5.06 -15.19 -8.19
CA ARG A 156 -4.25 -14.62 -7.12
C ARG A 156 -4.72 -13.20 -6.82
N MET A 157 -4.77 -12.85 -5.54
CA MET A 157 -5.20 -11.53 -5.07
C MET A 157 -4.24 -11.05 -3.98
N SER A 158 -3.45 -10.03 -4.27
CA SER A 158 -2.62 -9.38 -3.24
C SER A 158 -3.50 -8.68 -2.22
N ILE A 159 -3.38 -9.07 -0.96
CA ILE A 159 -4.14 -8.52 0.18
C ILE A 159 -3.36 -7.38 0.79
N ALA A 160 -2.08 -7.60 1.09
CA ALA A 160 -1.22 -6.64 1.77
C ALA A 160 0.23 -6.86 1.36
N GLN A 161 1.01 -5.79 1.46
CA GLN A 161 2.44 -5.80 1.19
C GLN A 161 3.17 -5.13 2.35
N VAL A 162 4.32 -5.66 2.71
CA VAL A 162 5.25 -5.07 3.67
C VAL A 162 6.58 -4.87 2.96
N MET A 163 7.11 -3.66 3.01
CA MET A 163 8.41 -3.32 2.41
C MET A 163 9.41 -2.96 3.49
N SER A 164 10.68 -3.23 3.25
CA SER A 164 11.77 -2.85 4.11
C SER A 164 13.00 -2.45 3.30
N ALA A 165 13.85 -1.59 3.86
CA ALA A 165 15.20 -1.45 3.36
C ALA A 165 15.97 -2.76 3.59
N ASN A 166 16.89 -3.09 2.69
CA ASN A 166 17.70 -4.32 2.77
C ASN A 166 18.80 -4.18 3.84
N ALA A 167 18.34 -4.05 5.10
CA ALA A 167 19.20 -4.09 6.29
C ALA A 167 18.74 -5.26 7.17
N PRO A 168 19.64 -6.13 7.67
CA PRO A 168 19.28 -7.37 8.35
C PRO A 168 18.22 -7.20 9.44
N ASP A 169 18.43 -6.25 10.36
CA ASP A 169 17.49 -6.02 11.47
C ASP A 169 16.11 -5.57 11.00
N LEU A 170 16.03 -4.76 9.91
CA LEU A 170 14.78 -4.27 9.35
C LEU A 170 14.07 -5.35 8.53
N ILE A 171 14.84 -6.23 7.88
CA ILE A 171 14.31 -7.38 7.14
C ILE A 171 13.58 -8.33 8.09
N ASP A 172 14.23 -8.72 9.19
CA ASP A 172 13.66 -9.66 10.16
C ASP A 172 12.39 -9.10 10.81
N GLU A 173 12.40 -7.80 11.15
CA GLU A 173 11.21 -7.14 11.71
C GLU A 173 10.06 -7.08 10.69
N ALA A 174 10.35 -6.71 9.45
CA ALA A 174 9.35 -6.60 8.39
C ALA A 174 8.78 -7.98 8.01
N PHE A 175 9.64 -8.98 7.88
CA PHE A 175 9.23 -10.36 7.66
C PHE A 175 8.35 -10.88 8.81
N GLY A 176 8.75 -10.65 10.06
CA GLY A 176 7.95 -11.02 11.23
C GLY A 176 6.55 -10.39 11.21
N ARG A 177 6.43 -9.11 10.84
CA ARG A 177 5.14 -8.43 10.67
C ARG A 177 4.31 -9.02 9.54
N ALA A 178 4.93 -9.35 8.42
CA ALA A 178 4.26 -9.96 7.27
C ALA A 178 3.77 -11.37 7.61
N LEU A 179 4.60 -12.16 8.29
CA LEU A 179 4.26 -13.50 8.77
C LEU A 179 3.11 -13.47 9.77
N ASP A 180 3.19 -12.64 10.79
CA ASP A 180 2.12 -12.44 11.79
C ASP A 180 0.77 -12.12 11.14
N ALA A 181 0.80 -11.29 10.09
CA ALA A 181 -0.41 -10.91 9.36
C ALA A 181 -0.94 -12.07 8.50
N ALA A 182 -0.06 -12.78 7.81
CA ALA A 182 -0.43 -13.95 6.99
C ALA A 182 -1.00 -15.08 7.84
N GLU A 183 -0.37 -15.38 8.99
CA GLU A 183 -0.86 -16.36 9.96
C GLU A 183 -2.24 -16.00 10.52
N ALA A 184 -2.46 -14.73 10.88
CA ALA A 184 -3.75 -14.27 11.37
C ALA A 184 -4.85 -14.44 10.32
N ILE A 185 -4.55 -14.17 9.05
CA ILE A 185 -5.49 -14.35 7.93
C ILE A 185 -5.74 -15.84 7.69
N ALA A 186 -4.70 -16.66 7.59
CA ALA A 186 -4.78 -18.10 7.36
C ALA A 186 -5.59 -18.79 8.49
N SER A 187 -5.29 -18.47 9.75
CA SER A 187 -6.03 -18.99 10.91
C SER A 187 -7.51 -18.64 10.89
N MET A 188 -7.87 -17.39 10.50
CA MET A 188 -9.26 -16.95 10.46
C MET A 188 -10.04 -17.56 9.30
N THR A 189 -9.40 -17.79 8.17
CA THR A 189 -10.01 -18.39 6.98
C THR A 189 -10.02 -19.91 7.01
N GLY A 190 -9.22 -20.52 7.90
CA GLY A 190 -9.00 -21.98 7.95
C GLY A 190 -8.18 -22.49 6.77
N SER A 191 -7.43 -21.60 6.08
CA SER A 191 -6.64 -21.95 4.91
C SER A 191 -5.19 -22.24 5.30
N GLU A 192 -4.50 -23.04 4.48
CA GLU A 192 -3.07 -23.30 4.64
C GLU A 192 -2.24 -22.04 4.39
N LEU A 193 -1.18 -21.82 5.17
CA LEU A 193 -0.18 -20.78 4.89
C LEU A 193 1.00 -21.41 4.17
N ARG A 194 1.35 -20.88 2.99
CA ARG A 194 2.53 -21.27 2.21
C ARG A 194 3.50 -20.10 2.13
N ILE A 195 4.74 -20.36 2.53
CA ILE A 195 5.82 -19.37 2.44
C ILE A 195 6.64 -19.74 1.22
N THR A 196 6.66 -18.85 0.23
CA THR A 196 7.42 -19.04 -1.00
C THR A 196 8.62 -18.10 -0.96
N ALA A 197 9.81 -18.65 -0.85
CA ALA A 197 11.03 -17.90 -1.01
C ALA A 197 11.21 -17.55 -2.49
N GLU A 198 11.42 -16.28 -2.78
CA GLU A 198 11.81 -15.70 -4.07
C GLU A 198 10.93 -16.14 -5.26
N VAL A 199 9.90 -15.35 -5.54
CA VAL A 199 9.18 -15.41 -6.82
C VAL A 199 9.90 -14.47 -7.79
N GLU A 200 10.59 -15.03 -8.78
CA GLU A 200 11.02 -14.23 -9.94
C GLU A 200 9.78 -13.56 -10.54
N PRO A 201 9.79 -12.24 -10.78
CA PRO A 201 8.64 -11.55 -11.38
C PRO A 201 8.35 -12.16 -12.75
N GLU A 202 7.19 -12.79 -12.91
CA GLU A 202 6.70 -13.25 -14.20
C GLU A 202 6.61 -12.03 -15.14
N GLY A 203 7.51 -11.95 -16.11
CA GLY A 203 7.41 -10.96 -17.19
C GLY A 203 8.67 -10.15 -17.52
N VAL A 204 9.78 -10.31 -16.83
CA VAL A 204 11.06 -9.79 -17.34
C VAL A 204 11.63 -10.80 -18.32
N THR A 205 11.13 -10.78 -19.55
CA THR A 205 11.82 -11.41 -20.68
C THR A 205 13.22 -10.79 -20.70
N LYS A 206 14.24 -11.59 -20.38
CA LYS A 206 15.63 -11.22 -20.61
C LYS A 206 15.73 -10.81 -22.06
N ALA A 207 15.77 -9.48 -22.31
CA ALA A 207 16.13 -8.98 -23.62
C ALA A 207 17.49 -9.59 -23.94
N ASP A 208 17.50 -10.41 -24.99
CA ASP A 208 18.68 -11.02 -25.57
C ASP A 208 19.83 -9.99 -25.59
N THR A 209 20.74 -10.10 -24.66
CA THR A 209 22.05 -9.46 -24.75
C THR A 209 22.82 -10.20 -25.85
N LYS A 210 22.41 -9.95 -27.07
CA LYS A 210 23.16 -10.33 -28.28
C LYS A 210 24.47 -9.53 -28.22
N ASN A 211 25.48 -10.24 -27.77
CA ASN A 211 26.85 -9.77 -27.70
C ASN A 211 27.31 -9.30 -29.11
N PRO A 212 27.60 -8.00 -29.35
CA PRO A 212 28.00 -7.53 -30.68
C PRO A 212 29.51 -7.71 -30.98
N ALA A 213 30.17 -8.66 -30.35
CA ALA A 213 31.63 -8.84 -30.43
C ALA A 213 32.06 -9.98 -31.32
N GLU A 214 31.23 -10.49 -32.25
CA GLU A 214 31.66 -11.58 -33.14
C GLU A 214 31.26 -11.30 -34.60
N ALA A 215 31.83 -10.20 -35.17
CA ALA A 215 31.86 -9.95 -36.61
C ALA A 215 33.09 -9.13 -36.97
N ALA A 216 34.25 -9.77 -36.95
CA ALA A 216 35.41 -9.32 -37.71
C ALA A 216 35.68 -10.38 -38.78
N PRO A 217 35.49 -10.08 -40.07
CA PRO A 217 36.00 -10.92 -41.15
C PRO A 217 37.47 -10.64 -41.38
N GLY A 218 38.23 -11.72 -41.56
CA GLY A 218 39.56 -11.69 -42.11
C GLY A 218 39.60 -11.29 -43.61
#